data_8d6f06086a038a855fcd10c8e4671c63
#
_entry.id   8d6f06086a038a855fcd10c8e4671c63
#
_cell.length_a   1.000
_cell.length_b   1.000
_cell.length_c   1.000
_cell.angle_alpha   90.00
_cell.angle_beta   90.00
_cell.angle_gamma   90.00
#
_symmetry.space_group_name_H-M   'P 1'
#
loop_
_entity.id
_entity.type
_entity.pdbx_description
1 polymer ?
#
loop_
_entity_poly.entity_id
_entity_poly.type
_entity_poly.pdbx_seq_one_letter_code
_entity_poly.pdbx_strand_id
1 'polypeptide(L)'
;MLAPAGGGAAGQTIDQVRLGAMLESTFHAPGYQPPLLPSTAMELIEITRRPDVTYRVVAAVLEKSPLIASQVLRIAQSAAYRRAAPIRSLDQAASLLGLRTLADLFLQATLTSRVFRVAGYEKPMNRLRDHSAATAIVSRLVCHETSYTDDYAFLCGLLHDVGTVACIIALVECGNGGRDGGPPPFAQAWPVIRDMHEVASARLAQIWQLPSNVGVVIGHHHSLASKGVIHPLAAIVCVADAIATELGHAFESEIDSDQVARAQSALELTDAQLTGVRRSAERMLSAP
;
A
#
# COMPACT_ATOMS: atom_id res chain seq x y z
N MET A 1 11.18 -32.14 50.37
CA MET A 1 10.83 -32.77 49.08
C MET A 1 9.95 -31.78 48.35
N LEU A 2 10.58 -30.87 47.58
CA LEU A 2 9.94 -29.82 46.77
C LEU A 2 9.88 -30.34 45.34
N ALA A 3 8.64 -30.41 44.80
CA ALA A 3 8.41 -30.72 43.38
C ALA A 3 8.77 -29.52 42.50
N PRO A 4 9.37 -29.72 41.32
CA PRO A 4 9.65 -28.62 40.42
C PRO A 4 8.40 -28.19 39.68
N ALA A 5 8.07 -26.89 39.79
CA ALA A 5 7.10 -26.23 38.92
C ALA A 5 7.74 -26.05 37.53
N GLY A 6 7.45 -26.99 36.64
CA GLY A 6 7.83 -26.93 35.23
C GLY A 6 6.59 -26.89 34.36
N GLY A 7 5.97 -25.71 34.23
CA GLY A 7 4.90 -25.43 33.30
C GLY A 7 5.38 -24.48 32.21
N GLY A 8 6.27 -24.96 31.32
CA GLY A 8 6.61 -24.25 30.11
C GLY A 8 5.37 -24.10 29.25
N ALA A 9 4.94 -22.85 29.02
CA ALA A 9 3.88 -22.52 28.07
C ALA A 9 4.35 -22.83 26.65
N ALA A 10 4.11 -24.07 26.19
CA ALA A 10 4.17 -24.42 24.79
C ALA A 10 3.10 -23.59 24.08
N GLY A 11 3.50 -22.54 23.36
CA GLY A 11 2.62 -21.79 22.50
C GLY A 11 2.00 -22.75 21.48
N GLN A 12 0.68 -22.86 21.49
CA GLN A 12 -0.01 -23.62 20.47
C GLN A 12 0.34 -23.00 19.11
N THR A 13 0.98 -23.79 18.27
CA THR A 13 1.24 -23.44 16.86
C THR A 13 -0.12 -23.32 16.19
N ILE A 14 -0.38 -22.18 15.53
CA ILE A 14 -1.60 -22.00 14.73
C ILE A 14 -1.57 -22.99 13.59
N ASP A 15 -2.69 -23.62 13.32
CA ASP A 15 -2.89 -24.43 12.12
C ASP A 15 -2.96 -23.51 10.88
N GLN A 16 -1.82 -23.30 10.25
CA GLN A 16 -1.70 -22.43 9.06
C GLN A 16 -2.54 -22.92 7.89
N VAL A 17 -2.69 -24.23 7.72
CA VAL A 17 -3.52 -24.84 6.65
C VAL A 17 -4.98 -24.47 6.85
N ARG A 18 -5.47 -24.61 8.08
CA ARG A 18 -6.84 -24.22 8.45
C ARG A 18 -7.06 -22.73 8.27
N LEU A 19 -6.08 -21.92 8.65
CA LEU A 19 -6.15 -20.46 8.51
C LEU A 19 -6.19 -20.04 7.04
N GLY A 20 -5.37 -20.64 6.19
CA GLY A 20 -5.37 -20.41 4.74
C GLY A 20 -6.69 -20.77 4.11
N ALA A 21 -7.23 -21.97 4.40
CA ALA A 21 -8.52 -22.40 3.89
C ALA A 21 -9.67 -21.49 4.34
N MET A 22 -9.61 -20.96 5.55
CA MET A 22 -10.58 -19.99 6.07
C MET A 22 -10.53 -18.68 5.29
N LEU A 23 -9.34 -18.09 5.08
CA LEU A 23 -9.15 -16.87 4.30
C LEU A 23 -9.62 -17.05 2.86
N GLU A 24 -9.22 -18.14 2.22
CA GLU A 24 -9.64 -18.46 0.85
C GLU A 24 -11.17 -18.56 0.74
N SER A 25 -11.80 -19.31 1.65
CA SER A 25 -13.27 -19.41 1.73
C SER A 25 -13.93 -18.05 1.93
N THR A 26 -13.36 -17.20 2.80
CA THR A 26 -13.89 -15.86 3.09
C THR A 26 -13.87 -14.99 1.83
N PHE A 27 -12.76 -14.92 1.11
CA PHE A 27 -12.64 -14.07 -0.08
C PHE A 27 -13.49 -14.53 -1.26
N HIS A 28 -13.81 -15.82 -1.34
CA HIS A 28 -14.69 -16.38 -2.37
C HIS A 28 -16.18 -16.38 -1.97
N ALA A 29 -16.50 -16.09 -0.70
CA ALA A 29 -17.89 -16.07 -0.26
C ALA A 29 -18.70 -14.98 -0.97
N PRO A 30 -19.93 -15.29 -1.45
CA PRO A 30 -20.80 -14.31 -2.12
C PRO A 30 -21.17 -13.11 -1.24
N GLY A 31 -21.13 -13.29 0.08
CA GLY A 31 -21.44 -12.26 1.09
C GLY A 31 -20.22 -11.56 1.68
N TYR A 32 -19.02 -11.75 1.13
CA TYR A 32 -17.82 -11.10 1.64
C TYR A 32 -17.97 -9.57 1.61
N GLN A 33 -17.78 -8.96 2.76
CA GLN A 33 -17.80 -7.51 2.93
C GLN A 33 -16.37 -7.01 3.16
N PRO A 34 -15.73 -6.46 2.12
CA PRO A 34 -14.38 -5.92 2.25
C PRO A 34 -14.37 -4.61 3.04
N PRO A 35 -13.18 -4.15 3.49
CA PRO A 35 -13.04 -2.78 3.95
C PRO A 35 -13.56 -1.82 2.87
N LEU A 36 -14.36 -0.83 3.31
CA LEU A 36 -14.96 0.11 2.36
C LEU A 36 -13.91 1.08 1.82
N LEU A 37 -13.80 1.15 0.50
CA LEU A 37 -13.10 2.24 -0.14
C LEU A 37 -13.97 3.50 -0.06
N PRO A 38 -13.49 4.61 0.57
CA PRO A 38 -14.26 5.83 0.66
C PRO A 38 -14.67 6.36 -0.72
N SER A 39 -15.91 6.83 -0.87
CA SER A 39 -16.41 7.38 -2.13
C SER A 39 -15.54 8.52 -2.67
N THR A 40 -14.97 9.33 -1.78
CA THR A 40 -14.01 10.39 -2.13
C THR A 40 -12.72 9.83 -2.75
N ALA A 41 -12.25 8.65 -2.33
CA ALA A 41 -11.10 8.01 -2.96
C ALA A 41 -11.44 7.52 -4.38
N MET A 42 -12.62 6.92 -4.56
CA MET A 42 -13.10 6.51 -5.88
C MET A 42 -13.23 7.70 -6.83
N GLU A 43 -13.84 8.79 -6.36
CA GLU A 43 -14.00 10.01 -7.14
C GLU A 43 -12.63 10.58 -7.57
N LEU A 44 -11.62 10.55 -6.70
CA LEU A 44 -10.27 11.00 -7.04
C LEU A 44 -9.57 10.09 -8.04
N ILE A 45 -9.69 8.78 -7.90
CA ILE A 45 -9.14 7.82 -8.87
C ILE A 45 -9.73 8.10 -10.25
N GLU A 46 -11.03 8.37 -10.35
CA GLU A 46 -11.67 8.74 -11.60
C GLU A 46 -11.19 10.10 -12.15
N ILE A 47 -11.03 11.10 -11.28
CA ILE A 47 -10.56 12.43 -11.65
C ILE A 47 -9.12 12.38 -12.17
N THR A 48 -8.23 11.60 -11.55
CA THR A 48 -6.84 11.50 -11.98
C THR A 48 -6.66 10.88 -13.37
N ARG A 49 -7.68 10.22 -13.91
CA ARG A 49 -7.70 9.68 -15.29
C ARG A 49 -7.99 10.73 -16.35
N ARG A 50 -8.51 11.90 -15.96
CA ARG A 50 -8.97 12.91 -16.90
C ARG A 50 -7.81 13.82 -17.28
N PRO A 51 -7.54 14.02 -18.59
CA PRO A 51 -6.46 14.90 -19.04
C PRO A 51 -6.76 16.37 -18.79
N ASP A 52 -8.06 16.73 -18.64
CA ASP A 52 -8.57 18.08 -18.47
C ASP A 52 -8.86 18.44 -17.00
N VAL A 53 -8.29 17.71 -16.06
CA VAL A 53 -8.51 17.95 -14.63
C VAL A 53 -8.06 19.36 -14.23
N THR A 54 -8.95 20.09 -13.56
CA THR A 54 -8.67 21.43 -13.04
C THR A 54 -8.65 21.43 -11.52
N TYR A 55 -7.98 22.43 -10.94
CA TYR A 55 -7.98 22.63 -9.48
C TYR A 55 -9.41 22.65 -8.90
N ARG A 56 -10.35 23.32 -9.57
CA ARG A 56 -11.75 23.40 -9.12
C ARG A 56 -12.38 22.03 -8.92
N VAL A 57 -12.09 21.08 -9.80
CA VAL A 57 -12.61 19.69 -9.71
C VAL A 57 -12.00 18.97 -8.51
N VAL A 58 -10.70 19.07 -8.32
CA VAL A 58 -10.01 18.47 -7.16
C VAL A 58 -10.46 19.14 -5.85
N ALA A 59 -10.54 20.47 -5.82
CA ALA A 59 -10.98 21.24 -4.65
C ALA A 59 -12.40 20.85 -4.20
N ALA A 60 -13.33 20.64 -5.13
CA ALA A 60 -14.70 20.22 -4.81
C ALA A 60 -14.76 18.85 -4.10
N VAL A 61 -13.82 17.94 -4.38
CA VAL A 61 -13.70 16.68 -3.65
C VAL A 61 -13.07 16.88 -2.27
N LEU A 62 -12.05 17.73 -2.18
CA LEU A 62 -11.37 18.07 -0.93
C LEU A 62 -12.32 18.73 0.08
N GLU A 63 -13.21 19.62 -0.39
CA GLU A 63 -14.19 20.31 0.44
C GLU A 63 -15.22 19.39 1.10
N LYS A 64 -15.47 18.21 0.50
CA LYS A 64 -16.37 17.20 1.09
C LYS A 64 -15.81 16.58 2.38
N SER A 65 -14.52 16.73 2.65
CA SER A 65 -13.85 16.07 3.77
C SER A 65 -12.80 16.98 4.44
N PRO A 66 -13.22 17.96 5.27
CA PRO A 66 -12.30 18.89 5.93
C PRO A 66 -11.21 18.21 6.76
N LEU A 67 -11.54 17.07 7.36
CA LEU A 67 -10.56 16.26 8.11
C LEU A 67 -9.44 15.75 7.19
N ILE A 68 -9.79 15.22 6.01
CA ILE A 68 -8.81 14.73 5.05
C ILE A 68 -8.01 15.91 4.46
N ALA A 69 -8.67 17.03 4.16
CA ALA A 69 -8.00 18.24 3.70
C ALA A 69 -6.91 18.71 4.68
N SER A 70 -7.19 18.67 5.99
CA SER A 70 -6.20 19.01 7.02
C SER A 70 -5.03 18.00 7.07
N GLN A 71 -5.29 16.71 6.85
CA GLN A 71 -4.25 15.69 6.76
C GLN A 71 -3.39 15.87 5.51
N VAL A 72 -3.99 16.20 4.37
CA VAL A 72 -3.27 16.54 3.13
C VAL A 72 -2.31 17.71 3.35
N LEU A 73 -2.77 18.80 4.00
CA LEU A 73 -1.90 19.92 4.32
C LEU A 73 -0.75 19.52 5.24
N ARG A 74 -0.99 18.66 6.22
CA ARG A 74 0.07 18.13 7.09
C ARG A 74 1.10 17.31 6.31
N ILE A 75 0.66 16.42 5.40
CA ILE A 75 1.56 15.64 4.54
C ILE A 75 2.33 16.58 3.60
N ALA A 76 1.65 17.55 3.00
CA ALA A 76 2.28 18.55 2.12
C ALA A 76 3.34 19.42 2.83
N GLN A 77 3.26 19.55 4.15
CA GLN A 77 4.26 20.24 4.99
C GLN A 77 5.38 19.32 5.44
N SER A 78 5.24 18.02 5.26
CA SER A 78 6.32 17.07 5.58
C SER A 78 7.55 17.32 4.71
N ALA A 79 8.68 16.79 5.11
CA ALA A 79 9.89 16.99 4.34
C ALA A 79 9.85 16.34 2.95
N ALA A 80 9.04 15.31 2.77
CA ALA A 80 8.78 14.72 1.45
C ALA A 80 8.36 15.77 0.40
N TYR A 81 7.61 16.79 0.83
CA TYR A 81 7.02 17.80 -0.05
C TYR A 81 7.45 19.23 0.30
N ARG A 82 8.35 19.40 1.28
CA ARG A 82 8.79 20.70 1.77
C ARG A 82 9.36 21.57 0.66
N ARG A 83 8.90 22.82 0.62
CA ARG A 83 9.40 23.89 -0.24
C ARG A 83 10.05 24.99 0.61
N ALA A 84 10.63 25.99 -0.04
CA ALA A 84 11.27 27.13 0.65
C ALA A 84 10.28 27.90 1.54
N ALA A 85 9.00 27.95 1.16
CA ALA A 85 7.92 28.52 1.94
C ALA A 85 6.96 27.44 2.46
N PRO A 86 6.39 27.60 3.68
CA PRO A 86 5.42 26.65 4.22
C PRO A 86 4.11 26.68 3.40
N ILE A 87 3.58 25.51 3.09
CA ILE A 87 2.29 25.35 2.43
C ILE A 87 1.18 25.50 3.47
N ARG A 88 0.32 26.52 3.32
CA ARG A 88 -0.73 26.87 4.31
C ARG A 88 -2.15 26.65 3.79
N SER A 89 -2.32 26.45 2.48
CA SER A 89 -3.62 26.21 1.87
C SER A 89 -3.53 25.16 0.77
N LEU A 90 -4.67 24.59 0.40
CA LEU A 90 -4.76 23.64 -0.71
C LEU A 90 -4.43 24.30 -2.05
N ASP A 91 -4.77 25.59 -2.22
CA ASP A 91 -4.39 26.36 -3.40
C ASP A 91 -2.87 26.49 -3.53
N GLN A 92 -2.19 26.78 -2.42
CA GLN A 92 -0.73 26.79 -2.39
C GLN A 92 -0.15 25.41 -2.66
N ALA A 93 -0.74 24.34 -2.10
CA ALA A 93 -0.32 22.97 -2.37
C ALA A 93 -0.47 22.64 -3.86
N ALA A 94 -1.61 22.96 -4.47
CA ALA A 94 -1.86 22.76 -5.88
C ALA A 94 -0.88 23.55 -6.77
N SER A 95 -0.61 24.80 -6.43
CA SER A 95 0.30 25.68 -7.18
C SER A 95 1.77 25.25 -7.10
N LEU A 96 2.21 24.73 -5.94
CA LEU A 96 3.60 24.39 -5.68
C LEU A 96 3.94 22.91 -5.99
N LEU A 97 3.00 22.01 -5.79
CA LEU A 97 3.17 20.57 -5.96
C LEU A 97 2.54 20.02 -7.25
N GLY A 98 1.62 20.78 -7.83
CA GLY A 98 0.79 20.37 -8.94
C GLY A 98 -0.46 19.59 -8.50
N LEU A 99 -1.47 19.58 -9.37
CA LEU A 99 -2.78 18.97 -9.09
C LEU A 99 -2.70 17.46 -8.88
N ARG A 100 -1.84 16.79 -9.65
CA ARG A 100 -1.64 15.35 -9.54
C ARG A 100 -1.08 14.98 -8.17
N THR A 101 0.00 15.63 -7.74
CA THR A 101 0.57 15.40 -6.41
C THR A 101 -0.47 15.69 -5.31
N LEU A 102 -1.26 16.75 -5.46
CA LEU A 102 -2.33 17.03 -4.51
C LEU A 102 -3.38 15.92 -4.44
N ALA A 103 -3.81 15.39 -5.58
CA ALA A 103 -4.74 14.26 -5.64
C ALA A 103 -4.18 13.00 -4.98
N ASP A 104 -2.90 12.70 -5.19
CA ASP A 104 -2.23 11.55 -4.57
C ASP A 104 -2.10 11.69 -3.06
N LEU A 105 -1.75 12.90 -2.57
CA LEU A 105 -1.73 13.17 -1.13
C LEU A 105 -3.11 12.99 -0.51
N PHE A 106 -4.16 13.34 -1.24
CA PHE A 106 -5.52 13.13 -0.79
C PHE A 106 -5.88 11.64 -0.76
N LEU A 107 -5.54 10.88 -1.79
CA LEU A 107 -5.70 9.42 -1.82
C LEU A 107 -4.95 8.78 -0.66
N GLN A 108 -3.69 9.13 -0.47
CA GLN A 108 -2.89 8.65 0.65
C GLN A 108 -3.56 8.95 2.00
N ALA A 109 -3.96 10.20 2.25
CA ALA A 109 -4.61 10.61 3.49
C ALA A 109 -5.93 9.85 3.72
N THR A 110 -6.73 9.68 2.67
CA THR A 110 -8.02 8.99 2.74
C THR A 110 -7.84 7.51 3.05
N LEU A 111 -6.97 6.81 2.31
CA LEU A 111 -6.72 5.38 2.48
C LEU A 111 -6.07 5.10 3.85
N THR A 112 -5.05 5.86 4.23
CA THR A 112 -4.36 5.67 5.51
C THR A 112 -5.25 5.94 6.72
N SER A 113 -6.25 6.81 6.61
CA SER A 113 -7.17 7.11 7.71
C SER A 113 -8.35 6.15 7.83
N ARG A 114 -8.72 5.46 6.76
CA ARG A 114 -9.94 4.65 6.69
C ARG A 114 -9.70 3.17 6.48
N VAL A 115 -8.74 2.81 5.62
CA VAL A 115 -8.48 1.43 5.23
C VAL A 115 -7.44 0.77 6.13
N PHE A 116 -6.32 1.45 6.41
CA PHE A 116 -5.20 0.88 7.19
C PHE A 116 -5.43 0.98 8.71
N ARG A 117 -6.60 0.53 9.20
CA ARG A 117 -6.93 0.53 10.64
C ARG A 117 -7.67 -0.73 11.03
N VAL A 118 -7.03 -1.57 11.82
CA VAL A 118 -7.65 -2.76 12.41
C VAL A 118 -7.30 -2.80 13.89
N ALA A 119 -8.31 -2.86 14.75
CA ALA A 119 -8.13 -2.94 16.19
C ALA A 119 -7.42 -4.25 16.58
N GLY A 120 -6.46 -4.16 17.49
CA GLY A 120 -5.64 -5.30 17.91
C GLY A 120 -4.42 -5.57 17.03
N TYR A 121 -4.32 -4.90 15.86
CA TYR A 121 -3.18 -5.01 14.94
C TYR A 121 -2.56 -3.64 14.60
N GLU A 122 -2.64 -2.67 15.52
CA GLU A 122 -2.20 -1.28 15.29
C GLU A 122 -0.73 -1.20 14.84
N LYS A 123 0.16 -2.01 15.45
CA LYS A 123 1.59 -2.00 15.11
C LYS A 123 1.85 -2.45 13.67
N PRO A 124 1.42 -3.66 13.24
CA PRO A 124 1.58 -4.07 11.85
C PRO A 124 0.85 -3.14 10.88
N MET A 125 -0.35 -2.64 11.23
CA MET A 125 -1.08 -1.69 10.38
C MET A 125 -0.35 -0.36 10.17
N ASN A 126 0.31 0.16 11.22
CA ASN A 126 1.13 1.36 11.11
C ASN A 126 2.34 1.13 10.20
N ARG A 127 3.04 -0.02 10.37
CA ARG A 127 4.18 -0.36 9.51
C ARG A 127 3.76 -0.55 8.05
N LEU A 128 2.66 -1.27 7.80
CA LEU A 128 2.12 -1.46 6.46
C LEU A 128 1.74 -0.12 5.82
N ARG A 129 1.09 0.77 6.56
CA ARG A 129 0.75 2.11 6.09
C ARG A 129 1.98 2.92 5.68
N ASP A 130 3.02 2.90 6.54
CA ASP A 130 4.24 3.66 6.31
C ASP A 130 5.03 3.09 5.13
N HIS A 131 5.08 1.76 4.99
CA HIS A 131 5.60 1.04 3.83
C HIS A 131 4.86 1.40 2.53
N SER A 132 3.53 1.27 2.53
CA SER A 132 2.69 1.58 1.37
C SER A 132 2.85 3.04 0.91
N ALA A 133 2.95 3.98 1.85
CA ALA A 133 3.17 5.39 1.54
C ALA A 133 4.56 5.63 0.92
N ALA A 134 5.60 4.98 1.45
CA ALA A 134 6.95 5.05 0.91
C ALA A 134 7.01 4.45 -0.50
N THR A 135 6.48 3.25 -0.68
CA THR A 135 6.43 2.56 -1.97
C THR A 135 5.65 3.39 -3.01
N ALA A 136 4.56 4.06 -2.63
CA ALA A 136 3.83 4.95 -3.52
C ALA A 136 4.68 6.12 -4.04
N ILE A 137 5.39 6.80 -3.13
CA ILE A 137 6.29 7.91 -3.48
C ILE A 137 7.39 7.42 -4.41
N VAL A 138 8.03 6.29 -4.07
CA VAL A 138 9.13 5.74 -4.87
C VAL A 138 8.62 5.23 -6.23
N SER A 139 7.43 4.62 -6.29
CA SER A 139 6.81 4.19 -7.56
C SER A 139 6.64 5.34 -8.54
N ARG A 140 6.26 6.53 -8.06
CA ARG A 140 6.21 7.73 -8.90
C ARG A 140 7.59 8.14 -9.37
N LEU A 141 8.60 8.14 -8.50
CA LEU A 141 9.97 8.50 -8.86
C LEU A 141 10.54 7.53 -9.90
N VAL A 142 10.34 6.23 -9.72
CA VAL A 142 10.75 5.21 -10.70
C VAL A 142 10.02 5.40 -12.03
N CYS A 143 8.70 5.59 -12.00
CA CYS A 143 7.91 5.82 -13.22
C CYS A 143 8.42 7.02 -14.01
N HIS A 144 8.82 8.10 -13.33
CA HIS A 144 9.34 9.30 -13.97
C HIS A 144 10.69 9.08 -14.70
N GLU A 145 11.49 8.10 -14.27
CA GLU A 145 12.76 7.73 -14.90
C GLU A 145 12.58 6.74 -16.06
N THR A 146 11.38 6.23 -16.29
CA THR A 146 11.08 5.30 -17.38
C THR A 146 10.42 6.01 -18.56
N SER A 147 10.34 5.33 -19.71
CA SER A 147 9.55 5.78 -20.86
C SER A 147 8.03 5.63 -20.64
N TYR A 148 7.62 4.97 -19.55
CA TYR A 148 6.21 4.77 -19.22
C TYR A 148 5.64 5.99 -18.53
N THR A 149 4.58 6.56 -19.12
CA THR A 149 3.76 7.59 -18.49
C THR A 149 2.48 6.92 -18.00
N ASP A 150 2.47 6.44 -16.78
CA ASP A 150 1.25 5.87 -16.19
C ASP A 150 0.86 6.62 -14.93
N ASP A 151 -0.38 7.09 -14.92
CA ASP A 151 -0.96 7.90 -13.87
C ASP A 151 -1.23 7.11 -12.60
N TYR A 152 -1.16 5.77 -12.67
CA TYR A 152 -1.45 4.88 -11.55
C TYR A 152 -0.23 4.38 -10.79
N ALA A 153 1.00 4.76 -11.15
CA ALA A 153 2.19 4.29 -10.45
C ALA A 153 2.13 4.56 -8.94
N PHE A 154 1.69 5.77 -8.53
CA PHE A 154 1.50 6.09 -7.12
C PHE A 154 0.41 5.24 -6.47
N LEU A 155 -0.74 5.08 -7.12
CA LEU A 155 -1.86 4.29 -6.61
C LEU A 155 -1.50 2.82 -6.48
N CYS A 156 -0.80 2.26 -7.47
CA CYS A 156 -0.31 0.88 -7.41
C CYS A 156 0.65 0.67 -6.24
N GLY A 157 1.62 1.56 -6.05
CA GLY A 157 2.52 1.51 -4.90
C GLY A 157 1.81 1.67 -3.56
N LEU A 158 0.73 2.49 -3.50
CA LEU A 158 -0.04 2.68 -2.27
C LEU A 158 -0.91 1.46 -1.92
N LEU A 159 -1.36 0.71 -2.91
CA LEU A 159 -2.32 -0.39 -2.73
C LEU A 159 -1.73 -1.79 -2.96
N HIS A 160 -0.44 -1.94 -3.33
CA HIS A 160 0.10 -3.25 -3.70
C HIS A 160 -0.16 -4.31 -2.62
N ASP A 161 0.02 -3.95 -1.37
CA ASP A 161 -0.15 -4.83 -0.20
C ASP A 161 -1.51 -4.68 0.52
N VAL A 162 -2.50 -4.04 -0.10
CA VAL A 162 -3.80 -3.78 0.54
C VAL A 162 -4.54 -5.05 0.94
N GLY A 163 -4.28 -6.16 0.28
CA GLY A 163 -4.82 -7.47 0.63
C GLY A 163 -4.40 -7.95 2.01
N THR A 164 -3.25 -7.52 2.52
CA THR A 164 -2.83 -7.75 3.91
C THR A 164 -3.86 -7.20 4.90
N VAL A 165 -4.41 -6.01 4.63
CA VAL A 165 -5.48 -5.42 5.45
C VAL A 165 -6.72 -6.30 5.42
N ALA A 166 -7.12 -6.78 4.23
CA ALA A 166 -8.28 -7.66 4.08
C ALA A 166 -8.09 -8.98 4.83
N CYS A 167 -6.91 -9.58 4.74
CA CYS A 167 -6.58 -10.79 5.49
C CYS A 167 -6.69 -10.56 7.00
N ILE A 168 -6.12 -9.47 7.52
CA ILE A 168 -6.19 -9.14 8.95
C ILE A 168 -7.63 -8.89 9.41
N ILE A 169 -8.45 -8.18 8.63
CA ILE A 169 -9.87 -7.98 8.95
C ILE A 169 -10.60 -9.32 9.02
N ALA A 170 -10.41 -10.18 8.03
CA ALA A 170 -11.02 -11.52 8.01
C ALA A 170 -10.61 -12.35 9.25
N LEU A 171 -9.36 -12.27 9.67
CA LEU A 171 -8.87 -12.94 10.89
C LEU A 171 -9.54 -12.40 12.16
N VAL A 172 -9.77 -11.11 12.25
CA VAL A 172 -10.44 -10.48 13.39
C VAL A 172 -11.93 -10.86 13.42
N GLU A 173 -12.62 -10.81 12.28
CA GLU A 173 -14.04 -11.12 12.17
C GLU A 173 -14.35 -12.59 12.42
N CYS A 174 -13.49 -13.49 11.95
CA CYS A 174 -13.69 -14.92 12.16
C CYS A 174 -13.33 -15.41 13.58
N GLY A 175 -12.66 -14.59 14.40
CA GLY A 175 -12.38 -14.88 15.82
C GLY A 175 -11.57 -16.15 16.09
N ASN A 176 -10.97 -16.74 15.07
CA ASN A 176 -10.38 -18.07 15.12
C ASN A 176 -8.87 -18.05 15.28
N GLY A 177 -8.36 -18.43 16.44
CA GLY A 177 -6.97 -18.81 16.62
C GLY A 177 -6.24 -18.26 17.84
N GLY A 178 -6.78 -17.31 18.58
CA GLY A 178 -6.20 -16.84 19.83
C GLY A 178 -6.62 -17.72 21.02
N ARG A 179 -5.77 -17.81 22.06
CA ARG A 179 -5.96 -18.60 23.28
C ARG A 179 -7.29 -18.30 24.00
N ASP A 180 -7.83 -17.09 23.83
CA ASP A 180 -9.05 -16.59 24.48
C ASP A 180 -10.18 -16.29 23.45
N GLY A 181 -10.13 -16.92 22.25
CA GLY A 181 -11.10 -16.65 21.18
C GLY A 181 -10.88 -15.33 20.43
N GLY A 182 -9.76 -14.66 20.69
CA GLY A 182 -9.34 -13.45 19.95
C GLY A 182 -8.56 -13.75 18.67
N PRO A 183 -8.21 -12.71 17.91
CA PRO A 183 -7.43 -12.87 16.67
C PRO A 183 -6.02 -13.39 17.00
N PRO A 184 -5.40 -14.17 16.06
CA PRO A 184 -4.07 -14.73 16.28
C PRO A 184 -2.98 -13.63 16.36
N PRO A 185 -1.87 -13.86 17.06
CA PRO A 185 -0.72 -12.96 16.99
C PRO A 185 -0.24 -12.79 15.55
N PHE A 186 0.07 -11.56 15.14
CA PHE A 186 0.43 -11.23 13.75
C PHE A 186 1.57 -12.11 13.22
N ALA A 187 2.66 -12.27 13.99
CA ALA A 187 3.81 -13.08 13.57
C ALA A 187 3.45 -14.54 13.25
N GLN A 188 2.43 -15.10 13.90
CA GLN A 188 1.98 -16.47 13.64
C GLN A 188 1.04 -16.54 12.41
N ALA A 189 0.28 -15.48 12.14
CA ALA A 189 -0.61 -15.40 10.99
C ALA A 189 0.12 -14.96 9.72
N TRP A 190 1.26 -14.26 9.85
CA TRP A 190 1.97 -13.66 8.74
C TRP A 190 2.30 -14.61 7.58
N PRO A 191 2.80 -15.84 7.76
CA PRO A 191 3.07 -16.74 6.64
C PRO A 191 1.85 -16.96 5.75
N VAL A 192 0.67 -17.12 6.36
CA VAL A 192 -0.59 -17.31 5.61
C VAL A 192 -1.06 -16.00 4.97
N ILE A 193 -0.93 -14.88 5.67
CA ILE A 193 -1.28 -13.56 5.13
C ILE A 193 -0.42 -13.29 3.90
N ARG A 194 0.89 -13.52 3.98
CA ARG A 194 1.85 -13.36 2.88
C ARG A 194 1.42 -14.15 1.64
N ASP A 195 1.00 -15.41 1.83
CA ASP A 195 0.62 -16.27 0.72
C ASP A 195 -0.76 -15.90 0.13
N MET A 196 -1.60 -15.20 0.89
CA MET A 196 -2.97 -14.87 0.49
C MET A 196 -3.19 -13.41 0.08
N HIS A 197 -2.27 -12.48 0.39
CA HIS A 197 -2.53 -11.05 0.20
C HIS A 197 -2.72 -10.63 -1.27
N GLU A 198 -2.03 -11.25 -2.23
CA GLU A 198 -2.25 -10.96 -3.66
C GLU A 198 -3.67 -11.36 -4.10
N VAL A 199 -4.14 -12.55 -3.68
CA VAL A 199 -5.51 -13.02 -3.94
C VAL A 199 -6.53 -12.06 -3.33
N ALA A 200 -6.30 -11.65 -2.08
CA ALA A 200 -7.14 -10.68 -1.38
C ALA A 200 -7.10 -9.31 -2.08
N SER A 201 -5.93 -8.82 -2.52
CA SER A 201 -5.78 -7.57 -3.29
C SER A 201 -6.56 -7.62 -4.60
N ALA A 202 -6.44 -8.71 -5.35
CA ALA A 202 -7.20 -8.90 -6.60
C ALA A 202 -8.72 -8.88 -6.34
N ARG A 203 -9.17 -9.50 -5.24
CA ARG A 203 -10.58 -9.47 -4.85
C ARG A 203 -11.06 -8.09 -4.47
N LEU A 204 -10.27 -7.34 -3.69
CA LEU A 204 -10.56 -5.94 -3.37
C LEU A 204 -10.64 -5.07 -4.62
N ALA A 205 -9.71 -5.24 -5.57
CA ALA A 205 -9.71 -4.48 -6.82
C ALA A 205 -11.01 -4.68 -7.61
N GLN A 206 -11.53 -5.91 -7.66
CA GLN A 206 -12.80 -6.22 -8.32
C GLN A 206 -13.98 -5.54 -7.63
N ILE A 207 -14.06 -5.66 -6.29
CA ILE A 207 -15.19 -5.11 -5.51
C ILE A 207 -15.15 -3.58 -5.52
N TRP A 208 -13.98 -2.99 -5.42
CA TRP A 208 -13.78 -1.54 -5.51
C TRP A 208 -13.85 -1.00 -6.94
N GLN A 209 -14.02 -1.87 -7.94
CA GLN A 209 -14.07 -1.50 -9.36
C GLN A 209 -12.87 -0.64 -9.78
N LEU A 210 -11.68 -1.00 -9.28
CA LEU A 210 -10.45 -0.29 -9.65
C LEU A 210 -10.14 -0.48 -11.13
N PRO A 211 -9.38 0.44 -11.75
CA PRO A 211 -8.91 0.27 -13.12
C PRO A 211 -8.23 -1.08 -13.32
N SER A 212 -8.44 -1.71 -14.48
CA SER A 212 -7.99 -3.08 -14.74
C SER A 212 -6.48 -3.27 -14.58
N ASN A 213 -5.68 -2.28 -15.02
CA ASN A 213 -4.22 -2.29 -14.85
C ASN A 213 -3.82 -2.21 -13.36
N VAL A 214 -4.51 -1.42 -12.54
CA VAL A 214 -4.28 -1.38 -11.08
C VAL A 214 -4.60 -2.75 -10.46
N GLY A 215 -5.77 -3.32 -10.80
CA GLY A 215 -6.18 -4.64 -10.30
C GLY A 215 -5.20 -5.76 -10.65
N VAL A 216 -4.67 -5.75 -11.89
CA VAL A 216 -3.64 -6.71 -12.31
C VAL A 216 -2.36 -6.53 -11.49
N VAL A 217 -1.90 -5.31 -11.30
CA VAL A 217 -0.65 -5.03 -10.55
C VAL A 217 -0.77 -5.46 -9.11
N ILE A 218 -1.79 -5.00 -8.37
CA ILE A 218 -1.90 -5.30 -6.93
C ILE A 218 -2.24 -6.77 -6.64
N GLY A 219 -2.80 -7.49 -7.63
CA GLY A 219 -3.08 -8.92 -7.52
C GLY A 219 -1.92 -9.84 -7.94
N HIS A 220 -0.83 -9.29 -8.51
CA HIS A 220 0.27 -10.09 -9.05
C HIS A 220 1.63 -9.37 -8.97
N HIS A 221 1.83 -8.49 -8.00
CA HIS A 221 3.05 -7.68 -7.91
C HIS A 221 4.30 -8.50 -7.60
N HIS A 222 4.15 -9.66 -6.94
CA HIS A 222 5.27 -10.58 -6.72
C HIS A 222 5.62 -11.43 -7.95
N SER A 223 4.74 -11.60 -8.92
CA SER A 223 5.03 -12.37 -10.13
C SER A 223 5.56 -11.51 -11.28
N LEU A 224 5.41 -10.20 -11.23
CA LEU A 224 5.70 -9.19 -12.26
C LEU A 224 4.96 -9.41 -13.59
N ALA A 225 4.52 -10.61 -13.87
CA ALA A 225 4.03 -11.02 -15.18
C ALA A 225 2.55 -11.39 -15.15
N SER A 226 1.82 -10.89 -16.13
CA SER A 226 0.50 -11.40 -16.48
C SER A 226 0.58 -12.06 -17.84
N LYS A 227 0.15 -13.32 -17.94
CA LYS A 227 0.20 -14.12 -19.19
C LYS A 227 1.60 -14.20 -19.83
N GLY A 228 2.65 -14.27 -19.02
CA GLY A 228 4.02 -14.42 -19.48
C GLY A 228 4.70 -13.12 -19.95
N VAL A 229 4.02 -11.98 -19.86
CA VAL A 229 4.58 -10.67 -20.21
C VAL A 229 4.72 -9.83 -18.94
N ILE A 230 5.90 -9.24 -18.71
CA ILE A 230 6.12 -8.36 -17.58
C ILE A 230 5.23 -7.10 -17.74
N HIS A 231 4.46 -6.82 -16.71
CA HIS A 231 3.64 -5.61 -16.67
C HIS A 231 4.48 -4.43 -16.18
N PRO A 232 4.62 -3.34 -16.96
CA PRO A 232 5.52 -2.23 -16.60
C PRO A 232 5.24 -1.63 -15.22
N LEU A 233 3.97 -1.43 -14.87
CA LEU A 233 3.60 -0.93 -13.53
C LEU A 233 3.96 -1.92 -12.42
N ALA A 234 3.85 -3.22 -12.63
CA ALA A 234 4.28 -4.21 -11.63
C ALA A 234 5.80 -4.17 -11.45
N ALA A 235 6.55 -4.01 -12.53
CA ALA A 235 8.00 -3.82 -12.48
C ALA A 235 8.37 -2.51 -11.74
N ILE A 236 7.64 -1.42 -12.00
CA ILE A 236 7.83 -0.14 -11.29
C ILE A 236 7.60 -0.32 -9.78
N VAL A 237 6.50 -0.99 -9.38
CA VAL A 237 6.18 -1.23 -7.97
C VAL A 237 7.23 -2.13 -7.32
N CYS A 238 7.69 -3.20 -8.00
CA CYS A 238 8.73 -4.09 -7.49
C CYS A 238 10.04 -3.35 -7.21
N VAL A 239 10.52 -2.52 -8.14
CA VAL A 239 11.73 -1.70 -7.93
C VAL A 239 11.51 -0.69 -6.81
N ALA A 240 10.33 -0.10 -6.73
CA ALA A 240 9.99 0.89 -5.73
C ALA A 240 9.90 0.30 -4.32
N ASP A 241 9.31 -0.89 -4.18
CA ASP A 241 9.22 -1.63 -2.92
C ASP A 241 10.61 -1.99 -2.40
N ALA A 242 11.49 -2.51 -3.27
CA ALA A 242 12.88 -2.79 -2.91
C ALA A 242 13.60 -1.54 -2.40
N ILE A 243 13.49 -0.40 -3.10
CA ILE A 243 14.11 0.85 -2.68
C ILE A 243 13.51 1.37 -1.38
N ALA A 244 12.18 1.30 -1.19
CA ALA A 244 11.52 1.71 0.05
C ALA A 244 12.01 0.85 1.24
N THR A 245 12.15 -0.45 1.03
CA THR A 245 12.69 -1.40 2.01
C THR A 245 14.16 -1.11 2.35
N GLU A 246 15.02 -0.88 1.36
CA GLU A 246 16.41 -0.45 1.56
C GLU A 246 16.53 0.83 2.40
N LEU A 247 15.58 1.75 2.25
CA LEU A 247 15.53 3.03 2.98
C LEU A 247 14.89 2.94 4.38
N GLY A 248 14.59 1.72 4.86
CA GLY A 248 14.10 1.48 6.22
C GLY A 248 12.58 1.45 6.36
N HIS A 249 11.84 1.45 5.26
CA HIS A 249 10.39 1.33 5.25
C HIS A 249 9.91 -0.10 4.94
N ALA A 250 10.64 -1.12 5.40
CA ALA A 250 10.29 -2.53 5.18
C ALA A 250 8.99 -2.93 5.88
N PHE A 251 8.20 -3.78 5.22
CA PHE A 251 7.07 -4.46 5.82
C PHE A 251 7.21 -5.97 5.62
N GLU A 252 7.76 -6.70 6.62
CA GLU A 252 7.79 -8.17 6.72
C GLU A 252 8.27 -8.96 5.46
N SER A 253 8.52 -8.28 4.33
CA SER A 253 8.88 -8.89 3.04
C SER A 253 10.39 -9.06 2.91
N GLU A 254 10.82 -10.17 2.34
CA GLU A 254 12.18 -10.35 1.85
C GLU A 254 12.26 -9.85 0.41
N ILE A 255 13.32 -9.10 0.08
CA ILE A 255 13.57 -8.63 -1.28
C ILE A 255 14.08 -9.80 -2.12
N ASP A 256 13.34 -10.18 -3.16
CA ASP A 256 13.81 -11.08 -4.21
C ASP A 256 14.71 -10.30 -5.19
N SER A 257 16.02 -10.39 -4.98
CA SER A 257 17.01 -9.68 -5.79
C SER A 257 16.94 -10.05 -7.29
N ASP A 258 16.60 -11.31 -7.61
CA ASP A 258 16.48 -11.76 -9.00
C ASP A 258 15.24 -11.15 -9.66
N GLN A 259 14.17 -11.03 -8.92
CA GLN A 259 12.94 -10.38 -9.38
C GLN A 259 13.18 -8.88 -9.60
N VAL A 260 13.84 -8.20 -8.67
CA VAL A 260 14.20 -6.78 -8.81
C VAL A 260 15.09 -6.56 -10.04
N ALA A 261 16.10 -7.39 -10.25
CA ALA A 261 16.98 -7.30 -11.42
C ALA A 261 16.20 -7.48 -12.74
N ARG A 262 15.26 -8.43 -12.79
CA ARG A 262 14.36 -8.61 -13.95
C ARG A 262 13.47 -7.40 -14.18
N ALA A 263 12.92 -6.81 -13.11
CA ALA A 263 12.10 -5.62 -13.19
C ALA A 263 12.89 -4.41 -13.71
N GLN A 264 14.11 -4.19 -13.18
CA GLN A 264 15.01 -3.12 -13.63
C GLN A 264 15.37 -3.27 -15.11
N SER A 265 15.71 -4.50 -15.55
CA SER A 265 16.01 -4.80 -16.94
C SER A 265 14.80 -4.55 -17.86
N ALA A 266 13.61 -4.96 -17.46
CA ALA A 266 12.39 -4.75 -18.23
C ALA A 266 11.98 -3.27 -18.36
N LEU A 267 12.38 -2.44 -17.40
CA LEU A 267 12.16 -0.99 -17.40
C LEU A 267 13.31 -0.22 -18.06
N GLU A 268 14.36 -0.91 -18.51
CA GLU A 268 15.58 -0.32 -19.10
C GLU A 268 16.23 0.74 -18.18
N LEU A 269 16.14 0.53 -16.85
CA LEU A 269 16.67 1.47 -15.86
C LEU A 269 18.18 1.30 -15.73
N THR A 270 18.89 2.41 -15.89
CA THR A 270 20.34 2.48 -15.67
C THR A 270 20.68 2.65 -14.18
N ASP A 271 21.90 2.26 -13.78
CA ASP A 271 22.41 2.46 -12.42
C ASP A 271 22.41 3.94 -12.00
N ALA A 272 22.65 4.85 -12.96
CA ALA A 272 22.62 6.29 -12.71
C ALA A 272 21.20 6.77 -12.37
N GLN A 273 20.18 6.30 -13.09
CA GLN A 273 18.77 6.61 -12.80
C GLN A 273 18.37 6.03 -11.44
N LEU A 274 18.68 4.77 -11.16
CA LEU A 274 18.40 4.13 -9.88
C LEU A 274 19.06 4.87 -8.71
N THR A 275 20.30 5.32 -8.87
CA THR A 275 20.99 6.15 -7.88
C THR A 275 20.29 7.48 -7.69
N GLY A 276 19.80 8.10 -8.76
CA GLY A 276 19.00 9.33 -8.72
C GLY A 276 17.69 9.15 -7.97
N VAL A 277 16.97 8.05 -8.25
CA VAL A 277 15.73 7.66 -7.55
C VAL A 277 16.00 7.47 -6.05
N ARG A 278 17.01 6.66 -5.66
CA ARG A 278 17.36 6.43 -4.25
C ARG A 278 17.64 7.73 -3.52
N ARG A 279 18.46 8.62 -4.09
CA ARG A 279 18.78 9.91 -3.48
C ARG A 279 17.53 10.80 -3.34
N SER A 280 16.64 10.78 -4.32
CA SER A 280 15.40 11.55 -4.26
C SER A 280 14.43 10.98 -3.23
N ALA A 281 14.29 9.65 -3.19
CA ALA A 281 13.47 8.92 -2.21
C ALA A 281 13.98 9.17 -0.78
N GLU A 282 15.29 9.03 -0.55
CA GLU A 282 15.91 9.30 0.75
C GLU A 282 15.57 10.70 1.25
N ARG A 283 15.74 11.73 0.41
CA ARG A 283 15.37 13.11 0.78
C ARG A 283 13.88 13.27 1.09
N MET A 284 13.00 12.54 0.40
CA MET A 284 11.56 12.63 0.60
C MET A 284 11.08 11.84 1.82
N LEU A 285 11.73 10.74 2.15
CA LEU A 285 11.30 9.82 3.22
C LEU A 285 12.01 10.06 4.56
N SER A 286 13.23 10.66 4.57
CA SER A 286 14.08 10.79 5.77
C SER A 286 13.66 11.87 6.75
N ALA A 287 12.54 12.55 6.57
CA ALA A 287 12.23 13.67 7.46
C ALA A 287 10.96 13.44 8.28
N PRO A 288 11.03 13.83 9.57
CA PRO A 288 9.99 13.62 10.58
C PRO A 288 8.69 14.34 10.27
#